data_f38b7b139b736d0c7dca5ed93e286973
#
_entry.id   f38b7b139b736d0c7dca5ed93e286973
#
_cell.length_a   1.000
_cell.length_b   1.000
_cell.length_c   1.000
_cell.angle_alpha   90.00
_cell.angle_beta   90.00
_cell.angle_gamma   90.00
#
_symmetry.space_group_name_H-M   'P 1'
#
loop_
_entity.id
_entity.type
_entity.pdbx_description
1 polymer ?
#
loop_
_entity_poly.entity_id
_entity_poly.type
_entity_poly.pdbx_seq_one_letter_code
_entity_poly.pdbx_strand_id
1 'polypeptide(L)'
;MKILDCTLRDGGFVNDFDWDLRFAKRYLEFMSRIKVPIVELGYWKQNSKSKNRFYNFNEDTLDQIYNGVSTPLDMSIMIDYHYCSKKISDYPKNGTTPINLVRITSRKEDLPKALKFAETLKNKTNLDMAFQIINSTNYTRKELLKTTEIIAKHDFLYVYFADSHGNLNLNENYDNYRDSVEALRFNGKKVGFHLHNHTGRALMNYYFCKNNNI
;
A
#
# COMPACT_ATOMS: atom_id res chain seq x y z
N MET A 1 -0.74 -15.71 -6.15
CA MET A 1 -1.24 -14.44 -5.57
C MET A 1 -0.67 -14.27 -4.18
N LYS A 2 -0.23 -13.06 -3.80
CA LYS A 2 0.19 -12.70 -2.42
C LYS A 2 -0.88 -11.82 -1.79
N ILE A 3 -1.06 -11.92 -0.48
CA ILE A 3 -1.94 -11.06 0.30
C ILE A 3 -1.07 -10.06 1.07
N LEU A 4 -1.43 -8.79 1.00
CA LEU A 4 -0.94 -7.74 1.88
C LEU A 4 -2.08 -7.40 2.84
N ASP A 5 -1.86 -7.62 4.12
CA ASP A 5 -2.79 -7.19 5.15
C ASP A 5 -2.56 -5.72 5.51
N CYS A 6 -3.61 -4.92 5.50
CA CYS A 6 -3.54 -3.50 5.83
C CYS A 6 -4.48 -3.12 6.99
N THR A 7 -4.81 -4.06 7.85
CA THR A 7 -5.73 -3.84 8.98
C THR A 7 -5.27 -2.70 9.88
N LEU A 8 -3.99 -2.66 10.27
CA LEU A 8 -3.49 -1.59 11.13
C LEU A 8 -3.47 -0.22 10.46
N ARG A 9 -3.25 -0.18 9.13
CA ARG A 9 -3.22 1.07 8.38
C ARG A 9 -4.62 1.48 7.93
N ASP A 10 -5.28 0.66 7.12
CA ASP A 10 -6.56 1.02 6.50
C ASP A 10 -7.72 0.91 7.49
N GLY A 11 -7.72 -0.12 8.32
CA GLY A 11 -8.67 -0.25 9.43
C GLY A 11 -8.59 0.89 10.46
N GLY A 12 -7.51 1.66 10.47
CA GLY A 12 -7.35 2.86 11.29
C GLY A 12 -8.41 3.93 11.02
N PHE A 13 -8.98 3.98 9.82
CA PHE A 13 -10.09 4.90 9.51
C PHE A 13 -11.38 4.60 10.30
N VAL A 14 -11.51 3.39 10.87
CA VAL A 14 -12.68 3.01 11.68
C VAL A 14 -12.55 3.48 13.12
N ASN A 15 -11.30 3.56 13.65
CA ASN A 15 -11.03 3.90 15.06
C ASN A 15 -10.10 5.12 15.21
N ASP A 16 -10.03 5.96 14.19
CA ASP A 16 -9.17 7.16 14.15
C ASP A 16 -7.67 6.82 14.40
N PHE A 17 -7.23 5.66 13.94
CA PHE A 17 -5.86 5.16 14.09
C PHE A 17 -5.41 5.00 15.56
N ASP A 18 -6.36 4.90 16.48
CA ASP A 18 -6.12 4.71 17.91
C ASP A 18 -6.06 3.21 18.25
N TRP A 19 -4.98 2.56 17.83
CA TRP A 19 -4.71 1.18 18.15
C TRP A 19 -3.93 1.07 19.48
N ASP A 20 -4.39 0.21 20.38
CA ASP A 20 -3.61 -0.19 21.56
C ASP A 20 -2.33 -0.92 21.12
N LEU A 21 -1.18 -0.54 21.69
CA LEU A 21 0.11 -1.12 21.32
C LEU A 21 0.21 -2.61 21.65
N ARG A 22 -0.43 -3.08 22.73
CA ARG A 22 -0.45 -4.51 23.07
C ARG A 22 -1.31 -5.29 22.08
N PHE A 23 -2.41 -4.69 21.62
CA PHE A 23 -3.19 -5.27 20.54
C PHE A 23 -2.36 -5.37 19.26
N ALA A 24 -1.72 -4.29 18.82
CA ALA A 24 -0.91 -4.28 17.61
C ALA A 24 0.24 -5.31 17.68
N LYS A 25 0.92 -5.43 18.82
CA LYS A 25 1.96 -6.44 19.04
C LYS A 25 1.41 -7.87 18.87
N ARG A 26 0.32 -8.19 19.57
CA ARG A 26 -0.33 -9.51 19.49
C ARG A 26 -0.82 -9.80 18.06
N TYR A 27 -1.29 -8.77 17.38
CA TYR A 27 -1.71 -8.86 16.00
C TYR A 27 -0.55 -9.25 15.09
N LEU A 28 0.62 -8.60 15.21
CA LEU A 28 1.82 -8.96 14.45
C LEU A 28 2.29 -10.39 14.76
N GLU A 29 2.29 -10.80 16.03
CA GLU A 29 2.61 -12.16 16.44
C GLU A 29 1.66 -13.19 15.77
N PHE A 30 0.37 -12.87 15.73
CA PHE A 30 -0.63 -13.72 15.08
C PHE A 30 -0.39 -13.78 13.56
N MET A 31 -0.20 -12.65 12.88
CA MET A 31 0.07 -12.59 11.45
C MET A 31 1.34 -13.35 11.07
N SER A 32 2.37 -13.26 11.89
CA SER A 32 3.60 -14.04 11.74
C SER A 32 3.34 -15.55 11.84
N ARG A 33 2.56 -16.02 12.82
CA ARG A 33 2.21 -17.45 12.98
C ARG A 33 1.43 -18.01 11.81
N ILE A 34 0.47 -17.26 11.28
CA ILE A 34 -0.32 -17.68 10.11
C ILE A 34 0.38 -17.39 8.77
N LYS A 35 1.61 -16.88 8.83
CA LYS A 35 2.49 -16.62 7.67
C LYS A 35 1.86 -15.70 6.63
N VAL A 36 1.22 -14.61 7.08
CA VAL A 36 0.76 -13.57 6.16
C VAL A 36 1.97 -12.99 5.42
N PRO A 37 1.95 -12.91 4.08
CA PRO A 37 3.12 -12.53 3.32
C PRO A 37 3.64 -11.11 3.60
N ILE A 38 2.73 -10.14 3.81
CA ILE A 38 3.11 -8.74 4.07
C ILE A 38 2.06 -8.12 5.00
N VAL A 39 2.51 -7.36 6.01
CA VAL A 39 1.62 -6.56 6.88
C VAL A 39 1.97 -5.09 6.74
N GLU A 40 0.96 -4.25 6.45
CA GLU A 40 1.11 -2.79 6.39
C GLU A 40 0.78 -2.17 7.76
N LEU A 41 1.76 -1.48 8.33
CA LEU A 41 1.74 -1.05 9.72
C LEU A 41 0.94 0.22 9.96
N GLY A 42 1.08 1.21 9.07
CA GLY A 42 0.46 2.53 9.24
C GLY A 42 0.94 3.52 8.20
N TYR A 43 0.56 4.78 8.37
CA TYR A 43 1.12 5.88 7.59
C TYR A 43 2.42 6.36 8.21
N TRP A 44 3.49 6.43 7.41
CA TRP A 44 4.81 6.80 7.90
C TRP A 44 5.01 8.30 7.95
N LYS A 45 5.30 8.84 9.16
CA LYS A 45 5.69 10.26 9.40
C LYS A 45 4.89 11.26 8.57
N GLN A 46 3.55 11.18 8.67
CA GLN A 46 2.68 12.15 8.03
C GLN A 46 2.81 13.52 8.70
N ASN A 47 2.94 14.57 7.89
CA ASN A 47 2.92 15.96 8.36
C ASN A 47 1.48 16.37 8.70
N SER A 48 0.87 15.72 9.68
CA SER A 48 -0.51 15.95 10.09
C SER A 48 -0.58 16.40 11.54
N LYS A 49 -1.70 17.03 11.90
CA LYS A 49 -2.01 17.41 13.29
C LYS A 49 -2.45 16.21 14.13
N SER A 50 -2.65 15.04 13.54
CA SER A 50 -3.04 13.84 14.25
C SER A 50 -1.93 13.40 15.19
N LYS A 51 -2.29 13.14 16.45
CA LYS A 51 -1.39 12.59 17.47
C LYS A 51 -1.38 11.05 17.46
N ASN A 52 -2.23 10.42 16.65
CA ASN A 52 -2.37 8.97 16.62
C ASN A 52 -1.16 8.31 15.97
N ARG A 53 -0.58 7.36 16.68
CA ARG A 53 0.71 6.74 16.35
C ARG A 53 0.69 5.98 15.03
N PHE A 54 -0.44 5.37 14.66
CA PHE A 54 -0.55 4.61 13.42
C PHE A 54 -0.86 5.50 12.20
N TYR A 55 -1.32 6.73 12.43
CA TYR A 55 -1.37 7.78 11.40
C TYR A 55 -0.05 8.52 11.23
N ASN A 56 0.74 8.62 12.30
CA ASN A 56 2.10 9.18 12.31
C ASN A 56 3.11 8.11 12.76
N PHE A 57 3.08 6.96 12.08
CA PHE A 57 3.92 5.82 12.41
C PHE A 57 5.41 6.18 12.25
N ASN A 58 6.24 5.70 13.14
CA ASN A 58 7.67 5.97 13.18
C ASN A 58 8.44 4.80 13.81
N GLU A 59 9.76 4.94 13.89
CA GLU A 59 10.66 3.94 14.44
C GLU A 59 10.31 3.60 15.91
N ASP A 60 10.01 4.57 16.75
CA ASP A 60 9.67 4.34 18.16
C ASP A 60 8.40 3.49 18.32
N THR A 61 7.41 3.72 17.46
CA THR A 61 6.18 2.92 17.45
C THR A 61 6.48 1.50 16.94
N LEU A 62 7.32 1.38 15.93
CA LEU A 62 7.76 0.09 15.39
C LEU A 62 8.45 -0.75 16.48
N ASP A 63 9.40 -0.18 17.18
CA ASP A 63 10.16 -0.87 18.23
C ASP A 63 9.25 -1.38 19.35
N GLN A 64 8.22 -0.60 19.74
CA GLN A 64 7.26 -0.99 20.76
C GLN A 64 6.38 -2.18 20.37
N ILE A 65 6.03 -2.32 19.10
CA ILE A 65 5.13 -3.40 18.63
C ILE A 65 5.86 -4.60 18.03
N TYR A 66 7.07 -4.42 17.54
CA TYR A 66 7.83 -5.49 16.87
C TYR A 66 8.75 -6.25 17.81
N ASN A 67 9.20 -5.62 18.92
CA ASN A 67 10.11 -6.25 19.86
C ASN A 67 9.52 -7.55 20.42
N GLY A 68 10.19 -8.69 20.12
CA GLY A 68 9.77 -10.02 20.54
C GLY A 68 8.86 -10.77 19.57
N VAL A 69 8.62 -10.26 18.36
CA VAL A 69 8.02 -11.04 17.26
C VAL A 69 9.00 -12.13 16.86
N SER A 70 8.64 -13.38 17.09
CA SER A 70 9.56 -14.54 17.01
C SER A 70 9.87 -15.01 15.59
N THR A 71 9.03 -14.68 14.63
CA THR A 71 9.19 -15.11 13.22
C THR A 71 9.27 -13.87 12.33
N PRO A 72 10.25 -13.81 11.40
CA PRO A 72 10.34 -12.70 10.46
C PRO A 72 9.03 -12.50 9.69
N LEU A 73 8.63 -11.25 9.56
CA LEU A 73 7.43 -10.82 8.86
C LEU A 73 7.81 -9.67 7.92
N ASP A 74 7.48 -9.82 6.63
CA ASP A 74 7.65 -8.72 5.69
C ASP A 74 6.69 -7.58 6.05
N MET A 75 7.23 -6.39 6.21
CA MET A 75 6.45 -5.24 6.64
C MET A 75 6.45 -4.13 5.60
N SER A 76 5.33 -3.46 5.50
CA SER A 76 5.17 -2.29 4.66
C SER A 76 4.66 -1.10 5.46
N ILE A 77 4.96 0.08 4.92
CA ILE A 77 4.42 1.35 5.39
C ILE A 77 3.75 2.07 4.22
N MET A 78 2.73 2.86 4.53
CA MET A 78 2.06 3.71 3.56
C MET A 78 2.55 5.15 3.67
N ILE A 79 2.70 5.83 2.55
CA ILE A 79 2.90 7.27 2.48
C ILE A 79 1.89 7.89 1.51
N ASP A 80 1.19 8.93 1.96
CA ASP A 80 0.47 9.83 1.07
C ASP A 80 1.42 10.96 0.71
N TYR A 81 1.75 11.08 -0.57
CA TYR A 81 2.71 12.09 -1.03
C TYR A 81 2.34 13.50 -0.59
N HIS A 82 1.06 13.83 -0.51
CA HIS A 82 0.61 15.16 -0.12
C HIS A 82 1.01 15.52 1.32
N TYR A 83 0.96 14.54 2.23
CA TYR A 83 1.17 14.74 3.67
C TYR A 83 2.50 14.23 4.20
N CYS A 84 3.17 13.31 3.51
CA CYS A 84 4.38 12.69 4.01
C CYS A 84 5.56 13.66 4.14
N SER A 85 6.51 13.35 5.02
CA SER A 85 7.79 14.05 5.06
C SER A 85 8.50 13.95 3.71
N LYS A 86 9.05 15.06 3.22
CA LYS A 86 9.87 15.08 2.01
C LYS A 86 11.36 14.88 2.29
N LYS A 87 11.72 14.75 3.56
CA LYS A 87 13.10 14.55 3.99
C LYS A 87 13.41 13.05 3.97
N ILE A 88 14.28 12.63 3.06
CA ILE A 88 14.61 11.22 2.86
C ILE A 88 15.19 10.54 4.11
N SER A 89 15.95 11.28 4.92
CA SER A 89 16.51 10.77 6.18
C SER A 89 15.45 10.41 7.24
N ASP A 90 14.19 10.77 7.02
CA ASP A 90 13.10 10.39 7.90
C ASP A 90 12.56 8.97 7.61
N TYR A 91 13.10 8.31 6.61
CA TYR A 91 12.69 6.96 6.20
C TYR A 91 13.73 5.92 6.59
N PRO A 92 13.31 4.70 6.96
CA PRO A 92 14.25 3.63 7.25
C PRO A 92 15.01 3.22 5.99
N LYS A 93 16.18 2.61 6.19
CA LYS A 93 16.93 1.98 5.11
C LYS A 93 16.68 0.48 5.12
N ASN A 94 16.72 -0.13 3.96
CA ASN A 94 16.60 -1.59 3.85
C ASN A 94 17.65 -2.28 4.74
N GLY A 95 17.20 -3.27 5.49
CA GLY A 95 18.04 -4.03 6.43
C GLY A 95 18.26 -3.36 7.79
N THR A 96 17.83 -2.12 8.02
CA THR A 96 17.92 -1.46 9.34
C THR A 96 16.69 -1.70 10.21
N THR A 97 15.57 -2.04 9.59
CA THR A 97 14.29 -2.36 10.24
C THR A 97 13.63 -3.52 9.49
N PRO A 98 12.57 -4.14 10.03
CA PRO A 98 11.80 -5.16 9.30
C PRO A 98 10.96 -4.60 8.15
N ILE A 99 10.94 -3.28 7.95
CA ILE A 99 10.23 -2.64 6.83
C ILE A 99 11.08 -2.82 5.58
N ASN A 100 10.50 -3.47 4.57
CA ASN A 100 11.13 -3.71 3.28
C ASN A 100 10.35 -3.13 2.09
N LEU A 101 9.10 -2.70 2.31
CA LEU A 101 8.25 -2.15 1.27
C LEU A 101 7.66 -0.79 1.70
N VAL A 102 7.73 0.20 0.80
CA VAL A 102 7.00 1.46 0.93
C VAL A 102 5.92 1.52 -0.13
N ARG A 103 4.67 1.66 0.28
CA ARG A 103 3.55 1.95 -0.63
C ARG A 103 3.31 3.45 -0.66
N ILE A 104 3.38 4.04 -1.84
CA ILE A 104 3.12 5.46 -2.05
C ILE A 104 1.81 5.67 -2.81
N THR A 105 1.06 6.66 -2.40
CA THR A 105 -0.08 7.17 -3.16
C THR A 105 0.05 8.66 -3.39
N SER A 106 -0.66 9.16 -4.40
CA SER A 106 -0.76 10.60 -4.66
C SER A 106 -2.10 10.95 -5.31
N ARG A 107 -2.42 12.22 -5.28
CA ARG A 107 -3.47 12.80 -6.12
C ARG A 107 -2.98 12.86 -7.57
N LYS A 108 -3.92 12.96 -8.55
CA LYS A 108 -3.58 13.04 -9.98
C LYS A 108 -2.62 14.19 -10.29
N GLU A 109 -2.87 15.36 -9.72
CA GLU A 109 -2.06 16.57 -9.90
C GLU A 109 -0.64 16.47 -9.33
N ASP A 110 -0.45 15.66 -8.30
CA ASP A 110 0.85 15.46 -7.66
C ASP A 110 1.64 14.28 -8.26
N LEU A 111 1.05 13.51 -9.18
CA LEU A 111 1.65 12.28 -9.70
C LEU A 111 3.12 12.45 -10.15
N PRO A 112 3.50 13.43 -10.99
CA PRO A 112 4.89 13.57 -11.42
C PRO A 112 5.87 13.81 -10.27
N LYS A 113 5.46 14.59 -9.28
CA LYS A 113 6.27 14.87 -8.09
C LYS A 113 6.40 13.64 -7.19
N ALA A 114 5.30 12.90 -7.01
CA ALA A 114 5.28 11.67 -6.23
C ALA A 114 6.17 10.59 -6.83
N LEU A 115 6.18 10.44 -8.16
CA LEU A 115 7.03 9.50 -8.88
C LEU A 115 8.52 9.84 -8.70
N LYS A 116 8.89 11.11 -8.89
CA LYS A 116 10.27 11.58 -8.66
C LYS A 116 10.71 11.38 -7.21
N PHE A 117 9.82 11.64 -6.26
CA PHE A 117 10.10 11.42 -4.85
C PHE A 117 10.31 9.92 -4.55
N ALA A 118 9.46 9.04 -5.08
CA ALA A 118 9.58 7.60 -4.92
C ALA A 118 10.91 7.06 -5.46
N GLU A 119 11.36 7.52 -6.63
CA GLU A 119 12.67 7.17 -7.18
C GLU A 119 13.82 7.62 -6.26
N THR A 120 13.74 8.86 -5.77
CA THR A 120 14.77 9.38 -4.84
C THR A 120 14.79 8.56 -3.55
N LEU A 121 13.61 8.24 -3.01
CA LEU A 121 13.46 7.43 -1.80
C LEU A 121 14.06 6.03 -2.02
N LYS A 122 13.69 5.34 -3.09
CA LYS A 122 14.24 4.02 -3.43
C LYS A 122 15.76 4.04 -3.53
N ASN A 123 16.30 4.97 -4.30
CA ASN A 123 17.75 5.09 -4.53
C ASN A 123 18.56 5.37 -3.24
N LYS A 124 17.97 6.01 -2.25
CA LYS A 124 18.65 6.37 -1.00
C LYS A 124 18.42 5.38 0.13
N THR A 125 17.32 4.65 0.10
CA THR A 125 16.94 3.71 1.18
C THR A 125 17.09 2.25 0.76
N ASN A 126 17.11 1.96 -0.53
CA ASN A 126 17.08 0.61 -1.12
C ASN A 126 15.84 -0.22 -0.70
N LEU A 127 14.74 0.46 -0.30
CA LEU A 127 13.47 -0.19 0.00
C LEU A 127 12.74 -0.50 -1.30
N ASP A 128 11.98 -1.59 -1.32
CA ASP A 128 11.04 -1.84 -2.40
C ASP A 128 9.93 -0.78 -2.41
N MET A 129 9.49 -0.41 -3.61
CA MET A 129 8.45 0.59 -3.79
C MET A 129 7.21 -0.04 -4.43
N ALA A 130 6.05 0.38 -3.94
CA ALA A 130 4.78 0.10 -4.59
C ALA A 130 3.99 1.41 -4.79
N PHE A 131 3.23 1.49 -5.88
CA PHE A 131 2.36 2.64 -6.14
C PHE A 131 0.90 2.23 -6.00
N GLN A 132 0.09 3.05 -5.29
CA GLN A 132 -1.35 2.84 -5.19
C GLN A 132 -2.10 3.94 -5.92
N ILE A 133 -2.83 3.56 -6.97
CA ILE A 133 -3.76 4.44 -7.70
C ILE A 133 -5.05 4.48 -6.91
N ILE A 134 -5.27 5.58 -6.18
CA ILE A 134 -6.49 5.78 -5.39
C ILE A 134 -7.68 6.15 -6.28
N ASN A 135 -8.91 5.91 -5.79
CA ASN A 135 -10.14 6.20 -6.52
C ASN A 135 -10.15 5.60 -7.95
N SER A 136 -9.59 4.40 -8.12
CA SER A 136 -9.42 3.80 -9.45
C SER A 136 -10.74 3.61 -10.21
N THR A 137 -11.86 3.47 -9.50
CA THR A 137 -13.21 3.37 -10.08
C THR A 137 -13.71 4.68 -10.71
N ASN A 138 -13.09 5.82 -10.42
CA ASN A 138 -13.43 7.13 -10.97
C ASN A 138 -12.66 7.47 -12.27
N TYR A 139 -11.78 6.57 -12.71
CA TYR A 139 -11.05 6.75 -13.95
C TYR A 139 -11.83 6.16 -15.12
N THR A 140 -11.86 6.86 -16.24
CA THR A 140 -12.17 6.21 -17.51
C THR A 140 -11.06 5.22 -17.88
N ARG A 141 -11.37 4.20 -18.69
CA ARG A 141 -10.38 3.24 -19.19
C ARG A 141 -9.14 3.92 -19.79
N LYS A 142 -9.35 4.97 -20.60
CA LYS A 142 -8.27 5.73 -21.26
C LYS A 142 -7.41 6.50 -20.25
N GLU A 143 -8.00 7.14 -19.25
CA GLU A 143 -7.26 7.84 -18.20
C GLU A 143 -6.46 6.87 -17.35
N LEU A 144 -7.06 5.73 -16.99
CA LEU A 144 -6.40 4.71 -16.19
C LEU A 144 -5.19 4.14 -16.93
N LEU A 145 -5.35 3.78 -18.22
CA LEU A 145 -4.25 3.32 -19.06
C LEU A 145 -3.12 4.36 -19.13
N LYS A 146 -3.44 5.61 -19.45
CA LYS A 146 -2.43 6.68 -19.51
C LYS A 146 -1.68 6.85 -18.18
N THR A 147 -2.39 6.77 -17.06
CA THR A 147 -1.79 6.88 -15.73
C THR A 147 -0.87 5.69 -15.44
N THR A 148 -1.30 4.48 -15.76
CA THR A 148 -0.50 3.26 -15.56
C THR A 148 0.73 3.20 -16.45
N GLU A 149 0.65 3.66 -17.71
CA GLU A 149 1.79 3.75 -18.60
C GLU A 149 2.88 4.72 -18.09
N ILE A 150 2.47 5.81 -17.42
CA ILE A 150 3.41 6.72 -16.78
C ILE A 150 4.07 6.01 -15.59
N ILE A 151 3.28 5.40 -14.70
CA ILE A 151 3.79 4.71 -13.50
C ILE A 151 4.69 3.53 -13.89
N ALA A 152 4.36 2.80 -14.95
CA ALA A 152 5.10 1.62 -15.41
C ALA A 152 6.56 1.91 -15.77
N LYS A 153 6.88 3.14 -16.15
CA LYS A 153 8.26 3.59 -16.48
C LYS A 153 9.16 3.73 -15.26
N HIS A 154 8.58 3.74 -14.05
CA HIS A 154 9.31 3.90 -12.79
C HIS A 154 9.55 2.56 -12.11
N ASP A 155 10.53 2.50 -11.21
CA ASP A 155 10.93 1.25 -10.57
C ASP A 155 10.04 0.93 -9.35
N PHE A 156 8.82 0.47 -9.63
CA PHE A 156 7.90 -0.10 -8.66
C PHE A 156 7.86 -1.63 -8.78
N LEU A 157 7.88 -2.32 -7.65
CA LEU A 157 7.67 -3.77 -7.58
C LEU A 157 6.19 -4.13 -7.77
N TYR A 158 5.31 -3.34 -7.15
CA TYR A 158 3.86 -3.52 -7.22
C TYR A 158 3.16 -2.24 -7.64
N VAL A 159 2.06 -2.37 -8.38
CA VAL A 159 1.09 -1.29 -8.63
C VAL A 159 -0.30 -1.77 -8.24
N TYR A 160 -0.99 -1.03 -7.39
CA TYR A 160 -2.31 -1.37 -6.87
C TYR A 160 -3.37 -0.43 -7.42
N PHE A 161 -4.52 -1.00 -7.80
CA PHE A 161 -5.74 -0.25 -8.07
C PHE A 161 -6.60 -0.27 -6.80
N ALA A 162 -6.89 0.91 -6.22
CA ALA A 162 -7.70 1.00 -5.01
C ALA A 162 -9.16 1.28 -5.35
N ASP A 163 -10.03 0.42 -4.84
CA ASP A 163 -11.48 0.59 -4.77
C ASP A 163 -11.85 1.45 -3.56
N SER A 164 -11.47 2.73 -3.59
CA SER A 164 -11.60 3.63 -2.44
C SER A 164 -13.05 3.82 -1.97
N HIS A 165 -14.02 3.59 -2.85
CA HIS A 165 -15.45 3.73 -2.54
C HIS A 165 -16.13 2.39 -2.26
N GLY A 166 -15.45 1.26 -2.41
CA GLY A 166 -16.00 -0.07 -2.20
C GLY A 166 -17.13 -0.45 -3.17
N ASN A 167 -17.15 0.15 -4.36
CA ASN A 167 -18.18 -0.05 -5.37
C ASN A 167 -17.70 -0.83 -6.61
N LEU A 168 -16.46 -1.30 -6.60
CA LEU A 168 -15.88 -2.08 -7.69
C LEU A 168 -16.61 -3.41 -7.86
N ASN A 169 -16.90 -3.77 -9.11
CA ASN A 169 -17.36 -5.08 -9.52
C ASN A 169 -16.50 -5.58 -10.69
N LEU A 170 -15.48 -6.37 -10.39
CA LEU A 170 -14.55 -6.86 -11.41
C LEU A 170 -15.20 -7.84 -12.40
N ASN A 171 -16.28 -8.54 -12.02
CA ASN A 171 -16.99 -9.39 -12.97
C ASN A 171 -17.64 -8.59 -14.12
N GLU A 172 -18.06 -7.35 -13.85
CA GLU A 172 -18.71 -6.49 -14.83
C GLU A 172 -17.75 -5.47 -15.46
N ASN A 173 -16.79 -4.98 -14.67
CA ASN A 173 -16.00 -3.79 -15.03
C ASN A 173 -14.52 -4.07 -15.29
N TYR A 174 -14.09 -5.34 -15.34
CA TYR A 174 -12.67 -5.65 -15.54
C TYR A 174 -12.11 -5.10 -16.84
N ASP A 175 -12.90 -4.96 -17.87
CA ASP A 175 -12.47 -4.38 -19.15
C ASP A 175 -11.90 -2.97 -19.01
N ASN A 176 -12.35 -2.21 -18.00
CA ASN A 176 -11.79 -0.89 -17.69
C ASN A 176 -10.35 -0.97 -17.17
N TYR A 177 -9.94 -2.11 -16.61
CA TYR A 177 -8.63 -2.34 -16.01
C TYR A 177 -7.69 -3.17 -16.88
N ARG A 178 -8.24 -3.95 -17.82
CA ARG A 178 -7.49 -4.94 -18.61
C ARG A 178 -6.23 -4.37 -19.24
N ASP A 179 -6.34 -3.32 -20.04
CA ASP A 179 -5.21 -2.74 -20.74
C ASP A 179 -4.15 -2.21 -19.76
N SER A 180 -4.60 -1.64 -18.64
CA SER A 180 -3.73 -1.15 -17.58
C SER A 180 -2.98 -2.28 -16.88
N VAL A 181 -3.65 -3.39 -16.61
CA VAL A 181 -3.04 -4.60 -16.02
C VAL A 181 -2.00 -5.19 -16.99
N GLU A 182 -2.34 -5.29 -18.27
CA GLU A 182 -1.43 -5.80 -19.31
C GLU A 182 -0.21 -4.89 -19.49
N ALA A 183 -0.41 -3.58 -19.55
CA ALA A 183 0.69 -2.61 -19.66
C ALA A 183 1.65 -2.68 -18.46
N LEU A 184 1.14 -2.82 -17.25
CA LEU A 184 1.95 -2.98 -16.05
C LEU A 184 2.74 -4.30 -16.08
N ARG A 185 2.10 -5.41 -16.43
CA ARG A 185 2.74 -6.73 -16.53
C ARG A 185 3.82 -6.76 -17.60
N PHE A 186 3.54 -6.17 -18.76
CA PHE A 186 4.53 -6.05 -19.86
C PHE A 186 5.80 -5.32 -19.37
N ASN A 187 5.65 -4.33 -18.48
CA ASN A 187 6.77 -3.63 -17.85
C ASN A 187 7.29 -4.32 -16.57
N GLY A 188 6.99 -5.59 -16.36
CA GLY A 188 7.50 -6.40 -15.24
C GLY A 188 6.92 -6.05 -13.86
N LYS A 189 5.84 -5.27 -13.79
CA LYS A 189 5.19 -4.91 -12.53
C LYS A 189 4.25 -6.01 -12.05
N LYS A 190 4.24 -6.25 -10.74
CA LYS A 190 3.20 -7.06 -10.10
C LYS A 190 1.98 -6.19 -9.86
N VAL A 191 0.81 -6.69 -10.25
CA VAL A 191 -0.44 -5.95 -10.14
C VAL A 191 -1.26 -6.46 -8.97
N GLY A 192 -1.92 -5.57 -8.25
CA GLY A 192 -2.83 -5.90 -7.17
C GLY A 192 -4.05 -4.99 -7.14
N PHE A 193 -5.05 -5.42 -6.38
CA PHE A 193 -6.24 -4.64 -6.07
C PHE A 193 -6.35 -4.45 -4.57
N HIS A 194 -6.62 -3.23 -4.15
CA HIS A 194 -6.98 -2.90 -2.77
C HIS A 194 -8.50 -2.78 -2.71
N LEU A 195 -9.14 -3.78 -2.11
CA LEU A 195 -10.58 -3.97 -2.19
C LEU A 195 -11.27 -3.56 -0.89
N HIS A 196 -12.21 -2.60 -0.97
CA HIS A 196 -13.11 -2.28 0.13
C HIS A 196 -14.44 -3.05 0.04
N ASN A 197 -15.12 -3.21 1.17
CA ASN A 197 -16.31 -4.05 1.27
C ASN A 197 -17.61 -3.28 1.54
N HIS A 198 -17.68 -1.99 1.21
CA HIS A 198 -18.87 -1.17 1.46
C HIS A 198 -20.13 -1.70 0.78
N THR A 199 -19.98 -2.35 -0.37
CA THR A 199 -21.09 -2.97 -1.11
C THR A 199 -21.12 -4.51 -0.99
N GLY A 200 -20.34 -5.11 -0.07
CA GLY A 200 -20.29 -6.56 0.12
C GLY A 200 -19.54 -7.34 -0.97
N ARG A 201 -18.80 -6.66 -1.88
CA ARG A 201 -18.21 -7.28 -3.08
C ARG A 201 -16.72 -7.61 -2.95
N ALA A 202 -16.05 -7.24 -1.85
CA ALA A 202 -14.60 -7.44 -1.73
C ALA A 202 -14.19 -8.89 -1.89
N LEU A 203 -14.89 -9.83 -1.27
CA LEU A 203 -14.60 -11.26 -1.39
C LEU A 203 -14.83 -11.78 -2.80
N MET A 204 -15.89 -11.35 -3.47
CA MET A 204 -16.16 -11.71 -4.88
C MET A 204 -15.04 -11.20 -5.80
N ASN A 205 -14.63 -9.93 -5.64
CA ASN A 205 -13.52 -9.35 -6.38
C ASN A 205 -12.19 -10.05 -6.09
N TYR A 206 -11.96 -10.47 -4.85
CA TYR A 206 -10.80 -11.30 -4.49
C TYR A 206 -10.76 -12.61 -5.26
N TYR A 207 -11.87 -13.34 -5.32
CA TYR A 207 -11.97 -14.59 -6.09
C TYR A 207 -11.80 -14.34 -7.59
N PHE A 208 -12.33 -13.24 -8.11
CA PHE A 208 -12.08 -12.83 -9.49
C PHE A 208 -10.58 -12.67 -9.75
N CYS A 209 -9.87 -11.90 -8.92
CA CYS A 209 -8.41 -11.73 -9.04
C CYS A 209 -7.68 -13.07 -8.96
N LYS A 210 -8.04 -13.93 -7.99
CA LYS A 210 -7.43 -15.25 -7.81
C LYS A 210 -7.59 -16.13 -9.06
N ASN A 211 -8.79 -16.18 -9.62
CA ASN A 211 -9.11 -17.04 -10.77
C ASN A 211 -8.51 -16.53 -12.08
N ASN A 212 -8.22 -15.23 -12.18
CA ASN A 212 -7.60 -14.58 -13.33
C ASN A 212 -6.10 -14.29 -13.14
N ASN A 213 -5.48 -14.87 -12.10
CA ASN A 213 -4.05 -14.69 -11.80
C ASN A 213 -3.61 -13.22 -11.69
N ILE A 214 -4.45 -12.40 -11.06
CA ILE A 214 -4.16 -10.98 -10.83
C ILE A 214 -3.64 -10.78 -9.40
#